data_50ac5caee267e35e1ae055f14785ad20
#
_entry.id   50ac5caee267e35e1ae055f14785ad20
#
_cell.length_a   1.000
_cell.length_b   1.000
_cell.length_c   1.000
_cell.angle_alpha   90.00
_cell.angle_beta   90.00
_cell.angle_gamma   90.00
#
_symmetry.space_group_name_H-M   'P 1'
#
loop_
_entity.id
_entity.type
_entity.pdbx_description
1 polymer ?
#
loop_
_entity_poly.entity_id
_entity_poly.type
_entity_poly.pdbx_seq_one_letter_code
_entity_poly.pdbx_strand_id
1 'polypeptide(L)'
;MASVSKRDFYETLGVDRTASDEDLKKAYRKLARQFHPDLQPGEQQKKQAEEKFKEINEAYEHLSDSDKRKRYDMFGHAGTQGGAGFEGFDFGRGGFGDVFNDIFEDFFGGQRGGTRAERGNDLQYNLEITFEESVYGKEAKLKIPRWESCTDCKGTGAKSATAVKTCPSCKGAGQIRLQQGFFSVSRPCGQCEGSGRIITDPCPACQGRQRIYRERTIAVHIPAGIETGMRLRLSNEGEHGVNGGPAGDLYVAIAVKPHPVFQRKGNDISCDVPISFVTAVLGGKIEVSTLKGTTVMKVPPGTQPDKVLRLKGLGIPSLKHHTTGDQVFTIKVHIPTKLTAKQRELLMEFAKESGMSMEADGDGFFDKMKTFFE
;
A
#
# COMPACT_ATOMS: atom_id res chain seq x y z
N MET A 1 -38.08 35.71 17.61
CA MET A 1 -37.03 34.74 17.93
C MET A 1 -35.71 35.51 17.81
N ALA A 2 -35.00 35.70 18.94
CA ALA A 2 -33.78 36.50 18.96
C ALA A 2 -32.70 35.74 18.22
N SER A 3 -32.08 36.39 17.21
CA SER A 3 -30.90 35.87 16.52
C SER A 3 -29.73 35.84 17.53
N VAL A 4 -29.27 34.62 17.89
CA VAL A 4 -28.04 34.46 18.66
C VAL A 4 -26.93 34.98 17.78
N SER A 5 -26.37 36.17 18.07
CA SER A 5 -25.20 36.69 17.36
C SER A 5 -24.03 35.77 17.67
N LYS A 6 -23.46 35.15 16.66
CA LYS A 6 -22.20 34.36 16.79
C LYS A 6 -21.13 35.27 17.37
N ARG A 7 -20.33 34.73 18.33
CA ARG A 7 -19.18 35.45 18.93
C ARG A 7 -18.13 35.74 17.86
N ASP A 8 -17.43 36.87 18.02
CA ASP A 8 -16.29 37.19 17.15
C ASP A 8 -15.22 36.10 17.23
N PHE A 9 -14.60 35.74 16.10
CA PHE A 9 -13.60 34.68 16.04
C PHE A 9 -12.34 35.02 16.85
N TYR A 10 -11.94 36.28 16.89
CA TYR A 10 -10.81 36.74 17.73
C TYR A 10 -11.15 36.61 19.21
N GLU A 11 -12.38 36.96 19.61
CA GLU A 11 -12.88 36.74 20.97
C GLU A 11 -12.97 35.25 21.34
N THR A 12 -13.38 34.40 20.41
CA THR A 12 -13.45 32.95 20.60
C THR A 12 -12.08 32.34 20.86
N LEU A 13 -11.03 32.84 20.18
CA LEU A 13 -9.65 32.41 20.43
C LEU A 13 -8.97 33.18 21.58
N GLY A 14 -9.60 34.26 22.10
CA GLY A 14 -9.04 35.07 23.18
C GLY A 14 -7.80 35.85 22.78
N VAL A 15 -7.76 36.36 21.55
CA VAL A 15 -6.64 37.12 20.98
C VAL A 15 -7.11 38.47 20.42
N ASP A 16 -6.20 39.42 20.29
CA ASP A 16 -6.46 40.71 19.66
C ASP A 16 -6.58 40.56 18.11
N ARG A 17 -7.33 41.45 17.46
CA ARG A 17 -7.46 41.48 15.99
C ARG A 17 -6.12 41.69 15.25
N THR A 18 -5.15 42.26 15.93
CA THR A 18 -3.77 42.50 15.43
C THR A 18 -2.84 41.32 15.67
N ALA A 19 -3.32 40.21 16.28
CA ALA A 19 -2.52 39.05 16.62
C ALA A 19 -1.83 38.43 15.41
N SER A 20 -0.57 38.04 15.60
CA SER A 20 0.20 37.33 14.57
C SER A 20 -0.28 35.88 14.36
N ASP A 21 0.09 35.30 13.23
CA ASP A 21 -0.26 33.88 12.94
C ASP A 21 0.33 32.92 13.99
N GLU A 22 1.46 33.28 14.59
CA GLU A 22 2.06 32.52 15.69
C GLU A 22 1.23 32.61 16.98
N ASP A 23 0.68 33.78 17.27
CA ASP A 23 -0.17 34.00 18.45
C ASP A 23 -1.51 33.26 18.30
N LEU A 24 -2.12 33.32 17.11
CA LEU A 24 -3.30 32.54 16.76
C LEU A 24 -3.08 31.04 16.98
N LYS A 25 -1.95 30.53 16.51
CA LYS A 25 -1.58 29.11 16.66
C LYS A 25 -1.32 28.71 18.11
N LYS A 26 -0.71 29.59 18.91
CA LYS A 26 -0.50 29.35 20.36
C LYS A 26 -1.81 29.35 21.12
N ALA A 27 -2.70 30.31 20.87
CA ALA A 27 -4.01 30.41 21.48
C ALA A 27 -4.87 29.18 21.14
N TYR A 28 -4.94 28.81 19.86
CA TYR A 28 -5.64 27.59 19.44
C TYR A 28 -5.15 26.34 20.15
N ARG A 29 -3.83 26.10 20.18
CA ARG A 29 -3.26 24.91 20.86
C ARG A 29 -3.59 24.87 22.36
N LYS A 30 -3.61 26.02 23.04
CA LYS A 30 -3.97 26.13 24.46
C LYS A 30 -5.44 25.76 24.66
N LEU A 31 -6.33 26.35 23.88
CA LEU A 31 -7.79 26.12 24.00
C LEU A 31 -8.17 24.70 23.56
N ALA A 32 -7.57 24.18 22.49
CA ALA A 32 -7.79 22.82 22.02
C ALA A 32 -7.43 21.76 23.05
N ARG A 33 -6.35 21.96 23.82
CA ARG A 33 -5.99 21.08 24.95
C ARG A 33 -6.97 21.22 26.11
N GLN A 34 -7.40 22.43 26.40
CA GLN A 34 -8.30 22.71 27.51
C GLN A 34 -9.71 22.14 27.30
N PHE A 35 -10.22 22.21 26.07
CA PHE A 35 -11.56 21.76 25.70
C PHE A 35 -11.56 20.48 24.87
N HIS A 36 -10.49 19.66 24.96
CA HIS A 36 -10.47 18.37 24.28
C HIS A 36 -11.50 17.42 24.92
N PRO A 37 -12.42 16.82 24.13
CA PRO A 37 -13.49 15.99 24.67
C PRO A 37 -12.98 14.77 25.45
N ASP A 38 -11.83 14.22 25.09
CA ASP A 38 -11.24 13.04 25.74
C ASP A 38 -10.61 13.36 27.12
N LEU A 39 -10.39 14.63 27.42
CA LEU A 39 -9.79 15.07 28.69
C LEU A 39 -10.83 15.52 29.73
N GLN A 40 -12.13 15.47 29.39
CA GLN A 40 -13.19 15.92 30.28
C GLN A 40 -13.81 14.78 31.09
N PRO A 41 -13.86 14.89 32.43
CA PRO A 41 -14.46 13.88 33.29
C PRO A 41 -16.00 14.08 33.37
N GLY A 42 -16.78 13.36 32.59
CA GLY A 42 -18.25 13.36 32.70
C GLY A 42 -18.98 13.79 31.41
N GLU A 43 -20.14 13.17 31.16
CA GLU A 43 -20.87 13.35 29.88
C GLU A 43 -21.39 14.76 29.64
N GLN A 44 -21.83 15.48 30.68
CA GLN A 44 -22.32 16.86 30.52
C GLN A 44 -21.19 17.83 30.20
N GLN A 45 -20.03 17.68 30.87
CA GLN A 45 -18.85 18.49 30.63
C GLN A 45 -18.26 18.18 29.22
N LYS A 46 -18.34 16.93 28.78
CA LYS A 46 -17.92 16.51 27.45
C LYS A 46 -18.74 17.19 26.35
N LYS A 47 -20.07 17.24 26.47
CA LYS A 47 -20.94 17.96 25.53
C LYS A 47 -20.63 19.45 25.45
N GLN A 48 -20.45 20.11 26.58
CA GLN A 48 -20.09 21.53 26.61
C GLN A 48 -18.69 21.78 26.02
N ALA A 49 -17.75 20.86 26.23
CA ALA A 49 -16.42 20.93 25.66
C ALA A 49 -16.46 20.72 24.14
N GLU A 50 -17.29 19.81 23.63
CA GLU A 50 -17.49 19.59 22.20
C GLU A 50 -18.05 20.83 21.48
N GLU A 51 -19.01 21.52 22.08
CA GLU A 51 -19.56 22.77 21.51
C GLU A 51 -18.48 23.86 21.43
N LYS A 52 -17.75 24.09 22.53
CA LYS A 52 -16.65 25.05 22.56
C LYS A 52 -15.51 24.67 21.62
N PHE A 53 -15.19 23.39 21.51
CA PHE A 53 -14.16 22.89 20.62
C PHE A 53 -14.53 23.11 19.14
N LYS A 54 -15.82 22.98 18.78
CA LYS A 54 -16.31 23.32 17.44
C LYS A 54 -16.15 24.80 17.14
N GLU A 55 -16.53 25.68 18.08
CA GLU A 55 -16.38 27.14 17.92
C GLU A 55 -14.89 27.54 17.78
N ILE A 56 -14.00 26.94 18.56
CA ILE A 56 -12.56 27.18 18.50
C ILE A 56 -11.96 26.73 17.16
N ASN A 57 -12.38 25.57 16.65
CA ASN A 57 -11.92 25.06 15.36
C ASN A 57 -12.43 25.95 14.20
N GLU A 58 -13.72 26.34 14.22
CA GLU A 58 -14.29 27.27 13.20
C GLU A 58 -13.54 28.59 13.20
N ALA A 59 -13.27 29.16 14.36
CA ALA A 59 -12.51 30.42 14.49
C ALA A 59 -11.08 30.29 13.94
N TYR A 60 -10.38 29.23 14.31
CA TYR A 60 -9.01 29.00 13.83
C TYR A 60 -8.94 28.72 12.34
N GLU A 61 -9.88 27.97 11.79
CA GLU A 61 -9.95 27.69 10.35
C GLU A 61 -10.04 28.98 9.52
N HIS A 62 -10.85 29.93 9.99
CA HIS A 62 -11.04 31.20 9.27
C HIS A 62 -9.88 32.20 9.51
N LEU A 63 -9.24 32.20 10.67
CA LEU A 63 -8.19 33.15 11.00
C LEU A 63 -6.78 32.67 10.66
N SER A 64 -6.54 31.39 10.47
CA SER A 64 -5.23 30.82 10.12
C SER A 64 -4.88 30.98 8.64
N ASP A 65 -5.85 31.20 7.78
CA ASP A 65 -5.66 31.45 6.36
C ASP A 65 -5.74 32.95 6.08
N SER A 66 -4.69 33.52 5.44
CA SER A 66 -4.58 34.96 5.20
C SER A 66 -5.73 35.54 4.37
N ASP A 67 -6.31 34.75 3.45
CA ASP A 67 -7.37 35.24 2.57
C ASP A 67 -8.74 35.10 3.21
N LYS A 68 -8.98 34.03 3.98
CA LYS A 68 -10.17 33.89 4.82
C LYS A 68 -10.19 34.95 5.93
N ARG A 69 -9.05 35.21 6.56
CA ARG A 69 -8.91 36.25 7.58
C ARG A 69 -9.26 37.63 7.04
N LYS A 70 -8.72 38.05 5.88
CA LYS A 70 -9.04 39.32 5.22
C LYS A 70 -10.55 39.43 4.91
N ARG A 71 -11.18 38.35 4.44
CA ARG A 71 -12.63 38.35 4.20
C ARG A 71 -13.44 38.49 5.48
N TYR A 72 -13.02 37.80 6.54
CA TYR A 72 -13.66 37.93 7.84
C TYR A 72 -13.49 39.35 8.42
N ASP A 73 -12.32 39.95 8.28
CA ASP A 73 -12.03 41.32 8.74
C ASP A 73 -12.88 42.37 7.99
N MET A 74 -13.17 42.13 6.69
CA MET A 74 -13.98 43.06 5.88
C MET A 74 -15.50 42.87 6.05
N PHE A 75 -15.96 41.63 6.20
CA PHE A 75 -17.39 41.31 6.11
C PHE A 75 -17.94 40.64 7.36
N GLY A 76 -17.12 40.40 8.39
CA GLY A 76 -17.50 39.67 9.60
C GLY A 76 -18.02 38.26 9.30
N HIS A 77 -18.93 37.76 10.11
CA HIS A 77 -19.57 36.46 9.89
C HIS A 77 -20.38 36.37 8.59
N ALA A 78 -20.79 37.50 7.99
CA ALA A 78 -21.46 37.51 6.70
C ALA A 78 -20.52 37.07 5.55
N GLY A 79 -19.22 37.33 5.67
CA GLY A 79 -18.19 36.89 4.73
C GLY A 79 -17.85 35.38 4.83
N THR A 80 -18.29 34.72 5.89
CA THR A 80 -18.09 33.29 6.08
C THR A 80 -19.30 32.45 5.65
N GLN A 81 -20.46 33.08 5.41
CA GLN A 81 -21.74 32.46 5.01
C GLN A 81 -21.98 32.36 3.49
N GLY A 82 -20.97 32.64 2.66
CA GLY A 82 -21.06 32.57 1.19
C GLY A 82 -21.08 31.15 0.63
N GLY A 83 -22.16 30.39 0.91
CA GLY A 83 -22.35 29.04 0.35
C GLY A 83 -23.57 28.38 0.96
N ALA A 84 -24.78 28.79 0.54
CA ALA A 84 -26.01 28.09 0.92
C ALA A 84 -25.97 26.61 0.50
N GLY A 85 -26.02 25.69 1.46
CA GLY A 85 -26.44 24.31 1.26
C GLY A 85 -25.39 23.23 1.47
N PHE A 86 -24.87 23.10 2.69
CA PHE A 86 -24.30 21.82 3.10
C PHE A 86 -24.53 21.58 4.61
N GLU A 87 -25.80 21.43 4.99
CA GLU A 87 -26.18 20.76 6.22
C GLU A 87 -26.19 19.26 5.94
N GLY A 88 -25.28 18.51 6.58
CA GLY A 88 -25.35 17.05 6.66
C GLY A 88 -24.17 16.27 6.14
N PHE A 89 -22.96 16.54 6.61
CA PHE A 89 -21.88 15.54 6.50
C PHE A 89 -21.23 15.31 7.87
N ASP A 90 -21.44 14.09 8.35
CA ASP A 90 -20.88 13.50 9.55
C ASP A 90 -19.34 13.49 9.52
N PHE A 91 -18.73 14.18 10.48
CA PHE A 91 -17.28 14.36 10.60
C PHE A 91 -16.65 13.20 11.39
N GLY A 92 -16.72 12.00 10.81
CA GLY A 92 -16.12 10.82 11.41
C GLY A 92 -15.43 9.93 10.40
N ARG A 93 -14.11 10.03 10.34
CA ARG A 93 -13.19 9.05 9.73
C ARG A 93 -12.53 9.41 8.40
N GLY A 94 -11.30 9.95 8.49
CA GLY A 94 -10.18 9.59 7.60
C GLY A 94 -10.14 10.20 6.20
N GLY A 95 -9.27 11.16 5.96
CA GLY A 95 -8.68 11.37 4.63
C GLY A 95 -9.33 12.42 3.73
N PHE A 96 -9.60 13.62 4.19
CA PHE A 96 -10.28 14.65 3.38
C PHE A 96 -9.37 15.77 2.80
N GLY A 97 -8.06 15.60 2.78
CA GLY A 97 -7.15 16.59 2.18
C GLY A 97 -7.24 16.72 0.66
N ASP A 98 -7.41 15.61 -0.04
CA ASP A 98 -7.32 15.58 -1.50
C ASP A 98 -8.64 15.93 -2.22
N VAL A 99 -9.79 15.58 -1.66
CA VAL A 99 -11.09 15.84 -2.29
C VAL A 99 -11.47 17.33 -2.24
N PHE A 100 -11.02 18.08 -1.20
CA PHE A 100 -11.27 19.52 -1.10
C PHE A 100 -10.41 20.33 -2.05
N ASN A 101 -9.21 19.87 -2.37
CA ASN A 101 -8.33 20.55 -3.32
C ASN A 101 -8.90 20.47 -4.74
N ASP A 102 -9.45 19.33 -5.15
CA ASP A 102 -10.06 19.14 -6.47
C ASP A 102 -11.35 19.97 -6.66
N ILE A 103 -12.20 20.08 -5.61
CA ILE A 103 -13.43 20.88 -5.67
C ILE A 103 -13.11 22.39 -5.61
N PHE A 104 -12.04 22.78 -4.91
CA PHE A 104 -11.64 24.19 -4.80
C PHE A 104 -10.93 24.69 -6.06
N GLU A 105 -10.15 23.86 -6.75
CA GLU A 105 -9.58 24.19 -8.06
C GLU A 105 -10.67 24.32 -9.14
N ASP A 106 -11.73 23.51 -9.09
CA ASP A 106 -12.84 23.59 -10.05
C ASP A 106 -13.74 24.82 -9.83
N PHE A 107 -13.85 25.32 -8.59
CA PHE A 107 -14.76 26.43 -8.26
C PHE A 107 -14.08 27.81 -8.20
N PHE A 108 -12.80 27.88 -7.81
CA PHE A 108 -12.02 29.13 -7.69
C PHE A 108 -10.86 29.28 -8.67
N GLY A 109 -10.43 28.18 -9.29
CA GLY A 109 -9.43 28.20 -10.35
C GLY A 109 -9.97 28.84 -11.60
N GLY A 110 -9.84 30.17 -11.69
CA GLY A 110 -10.31 30.96 -12.81
C GLY A 110 -9.85 30.40 -14.14
N GLN A 111 -10.81 29.96 -14.93
CA GLN A 111 -10.88 30.01 -16.38
C GLN A 111 -9.53 30.07 -17.14
N ARG A 112 -8.75 28.98 -17.10
CA ARG A 112 -7.82 28.66 -18.14
C ARG A 112 -8.47 27.58 -19.02
N GLY A 113 -9.19 28.02 -20.04
CA GLY A 113 -9.66 27.21 -21.16
C GLY A 113 -8.46 26.63 -21.91
N GLY A 114 -7.84 25.61 -21.34
CA GLY A 114 -6.80 24.81 -21.96
C GLY A 114 -7.29 23.38 -22.05
N THR A 115 -6.91 22.69 -23.11
CA THR A 115 -7.01 21.23 -23.22
C THR A 115 -6.61 20.60 -21.91
N ARG A 116 -7.56 19.93 -21.21
CA ARG A 116 -7.25 19.29 -19.93
C ARG A 116 -6.24 18.17 -20.23
N ALA A 117 -5.02 18.32 -19.70
CA ALA A 117 -4.00 17.29 -19.77
C ALA A 117 -4.51 16.07 -18.97
N GLU A 118 -4.64 14.92 -19.63
CA GLU A 118 -5.12 13.72 -18.98
C GLU A 118 -3.94 12.79 -18.67
N ARG A 119 -3.82 12.38 -17.43
CA ARG A 119 -2.81 11.41 -17.00
C ARG A 119 -3.09 10.06 -17.66
N GLY A 120 -2.04 9.36 -18.07
CA GLY A 120 -2.13 7.99 -18.54
C GLY A 120 -2.56 7.01 -17.45
N ASN A 121 -3.11 5.87 -17.87
CA ASN A 121 -3.55 4.84 -16.95
C ASN A 121 -2.36 4.17 -16.27
N ASP A 122 -2.56 3.77 -15.02
CA ASP A 122 -1.64 2.90 -14.32
C ASP A 122 -1.76 1.48 -14.86
N LEU A 123 -0.63 0.77 -14.93
CA LEU A 123 -0.58 -0.62 -15.41
C LEU A 123 -0.23 -1.56 -14.25
N GLN A 124 -0.76 -2.77 -14.29
CA GLN A 124 -0.38 -3.84 -13.38
C GLN A 124 0.19 -5.02 -14.16
N TYR A 125 1.32 -5.54 -13.72
CA TYR A 125 1.97 -6.74 -14.25
C TYR A 125 2.21 -7.74 -13.14
N ASN A 126 1.81 -8.99 -13.34
CA ASN A 126 2.06 -10.07 -12.38
C ASN A 126 3.33 -10.80 -12.79
N LEU A 127 4.35 -10.76 -11.94
CA LEU A 127 5.64 -11.39 -12.18
C LEU A 127 5.80 -12.59 -11.26
N GLU A 128 5.96 -13.77 -11.85
CA GLU A 128 6.35 -14.97 -11.12
C GLU A 128 7.87 -15.10 -11.06
N ILE A 129 8.39 -15.30 -9.86
CA ILE A 129 9.82 -15.52 -9.60
C ILE A 129 10.03 -16.82 -8.83
N THR A 130 11.23 -17.40 -8.91
CA THR A 130 11.57 -18.57 -8.11
C THR A 130 11.84 -18.19 -6.66
N PHE A 131 11.90 -19.18 -5.77
CA PHE A 131 12.20 -18.97 -4.36
C PHE A 131 13.58 -18.35 -4.17
N GLU A 132 14.60 -18.84 -4.89
CA GLU A 132 15.98 -18.36 -4.85
C GLU A 132 16.06 -16.90 -5.34
N GLU A 133 15.35 -16.58 -6.43
CA GLU A 133 15.26 -15.22 -6.95
C GLU A 133 14.63 -14.26 -5.92
N SER A 134 13.68 -14.75 -5.13
CA SER A 134 13.08 -13.94 -4.06
C SER A 134 14.06 -13.69 -2.91
N VAL A 135 14.97 -14.63 -2.65
CA VAL A 135 15.96 -14.53 -1.57
C VAL A 135 17.14 -13.63 -1.96
N TYR A 136 17.68 -13.83 -3.16
CA TYR A 136 18.89 -13.12 -3.59
C TYR A 136 18.61 -11.83 -4.34
N GLY A 137 17.37 -11.63 -4.78
CA GLY A 137 17.02 -10.57 -5.69
C GLY A 137 17.38 -10.91 -7.14
N LYS A 138 16.84 -10.15 -8.07
CA LYS A 138 17.05 -10.35 -9.51
C LYS A 138 16.79 -9.07 -10.28
N GLU A 139 17.50 -8.87 -11.38
CA GLU A 139 17.11 -7.95 -12.44
C GLU A 139 16.27 -8.68 -13.47
N ALA A 140 15.02 -8.28 -13.63
CA ALA A 140 14.10 -8.83 -14.62
C ALA A 140 13.85 -7.83 -15.74
N LYS A 141 13.81 -8.31 -16.99
CA LYS A 141 13.41 -7.52 -18.15
C LYS A 141 11.99 -7.90 -18.52
N LEU A 142 11.06 -6.97 -18.32
CA LEU A 142 9.64 -7.17 -18.59
C LEU A 142 9.28 -6.53 -19.92
N LYS A 143 8.58 -7.27 -20.78
CA LYS A 143 8.01 -6.76 -22.01
C LYS A 143 6.56 -6.37 -21.75
N ILE A 144 6.28 -5.08 -21.80
CA ILE A 144 4.96 -4.54 -21.44
C ILE A 144 4.39 -3.81 -22.64
N PRO A 145 3.27 -4.31 -23.20
CA PRO A 145 2.53 -3.61 -24.21
C PRO A 145 1.78 -2.43 -23.58
N ARG A 146 1.99 -1.23 -24.11
CA ARG A 146 1.37 0.00 -23.60
C ARG A 146 1.18 1.05 -24.67
N TRP A 147 0.33 2.02 -24.39
CA TRP A 147 0.23 3.24 -25.16
C TRP A 147 1.38 4.17 -24.82
N GLU A 148 2.20 4.50 -25.80
CA GLU A 148 3.29 5.47 -25.70
C GLU A 148 3.00 6.71 -26.53
N SER A 149 3.55 7.85 -26.13
CA SER A 149 3.50 9.07 -26.93
C SER A 149 4.04 8.81 -28.32
N CYS A 150 3.32 9.25 -29.33
CA CYS A 150 3.77 9.10 -30.70
C CYS A 150 5.08 9.86 -30.91
N THR A 151 6.13 9.16 -31.32
CA THR A 151 7.46 9.73 -31.55
C THR A 151 7.48 10.72 -32.69
N ASP A 152 6.68 10.49 -33.73
CA ASP A 152 6.68 11.29 -34.97
C ASP A 152 6.06 12.67 -34.74
N CYS A 153 4.91 12.72 -34.07
CA CYS A 153 4.25 13.98 -33.76
C CYS A 153 4.50 14.48 -32.35
N LYS A 154 5.28 13.78 -31.52
CA LYS A 154 5.58 14.11 -30.13
C LYS A 154 4.31 14.38 -29.30
N GLY A 155 3.26 13.57 -29.53
CA GLY A 155 2.01 13.67 -28.80
C GLY A 155 1.05 14.76 -29.24
N THR A 156 1.32 15.48 -30.35
CA THR A 156 0.40 16.51 -30.89
C THR A 156 -0.77 15.89 -31.67
N GLY A 157 -0.60 14.69 -32.22
CA GLY A 157 -1.57 14.05 -33.09
C GLY A 157 -1.60 14.59 -34.53
N ALA A 158 -0.87 15.65 -34.81
CA ALA A 158 -0.84 16.34 -36.11
C ALA A 158 0.46 16.06 -36.87
N LYS A 159 0.41 16.08 -38.18
CA LYS A 159 1.57 15.95 -39.07
C LYS A 159 2.54 17.12 -38.93
N SER A 160 2.02 18.32 -38.70
CA SER A 160 2.80 19.53 -38.47
C SER A 160 2.19 20.39 -37.35
N ALA A 161 2.99 21.27 -36.76
CA ALA A 161 2.51 22.19 -35.74
C ALA A 161 1.39 23.13 -36.24
N THR A 162 1.42 23.49 -37.52
CA THR A 162 0.43 24.34 -38.19
C THR A 162 -0.92 23.64 -38.43
N ALA A 163 -0.94 22.32 -38.41
CA ALA A 163 -2.16 21.52 -38.57
C ALA A 163 -3.02 21.43 -37.28
N VAL A 164 -2.54 21.93 -36.17
CA VAL A 164 -3.32 22.07 -34.93
C VAL A 164 -3.94 23.46 -34.90
N LYS A 165 -5.26 23.54 -35.00
CA LYS A 165 -6.01 24.81 -34.99
C LYS A 165 -6.89 24.89 -33.74
N THR A 166 -7.12 26.08 -33.22
CA THR A 166 -8.10 26.32 -32.18
C THR A 166 -9.51 25.98 -32.67
N CYS A 167 -10.28 25.26 -31.90
CA CYS A 167 -11.66 24.90 -32.27
C CYS A 167 -12.53 26.16 -32.40
N PRO A 168 -13.16 26.43 -33.56
CA PRO A 168 -13.94 27.62 -33.77
C PRO A 168 -15.24 27.63 -32.94
N SER A 169 -15.83 26.47 -32.66
CA SER A 169 -17.09 26.37 -31.91
C SER A 169 -16.96 26.74 -30.45
N CYS A 170 -15.89 26.31 -29.79
CA CYS A 170 -15.64 26.61 -28.37
C CYS A 170 -14.52 27.63 -28.13
N LYS A 171 -13.91 28.14 -29.21
CA LYS A 171 -12.79 29.12 -29.17
C LYS A 171 -11.65 28.68 -28.26
N GLY A 172 -11.39 27.36 -28.20
CA GLY A 172 -10.35 26.77 -27.38
C GLY A 172 -10.77 26.32 -25.97
N ALA A 173 -12.00 26.64 -25.54
CA ALA A 173 -12.48 26.31 -24.20
C ALA A 173 -12.75 24.79 -23.98
N GLY A 174 -12.86 23.98 -25.04
CA GLY A 174 -13.18 22.58 -24.97
C GLY A 174 -14.63 22.27 -24.57
N GLN A 175 -15.33 23.25 -24.04
CA GLN A 175 -16.72 23.13 -23.51
C GLN A 175 -17.62 24.20 -24.10
N ILE A 176 -18.90 23.88 -24.21
CA ILE A 176 -19.95 24.80 -24.60
C ILE A 176 -20.89 24.97 -23.41
N ARG A 177 -21.08 26.23 -22.97
CA ARG A 177 -22.04 26.57 -21.93
C ARG A 177 -23.41 26.83 -22.55
N LEU A 178 -24.40 26.09 -22.13
CA LEU A 178 -25.78 26.31 -22.48
C LEU A 178 -26.49 26.94 -21.28
N GLN A 179 -27.04 28.11 -21.45
CA GLN A 179 -27.82 28.78 -20.44
C GLN A 179 -29.30 28.46 -20.66
N GLN A 180 -29.92 27.76 -19.72
CA GLN A 180 -31.37 27.53 -19.67
C GLN A 180 -31.93 28.22 -18.44
N GLY A 181 -32.47 29.42 -18.60
CA GLY A 181 -32.96 30.24 -17.49
C GLY A 181 -31.86 30.61 -16.51
N PHE A 182 -32.01 30.27 -15.23
CA PHE A 182 -31.02 30.52 -14.16
C PHE A 182 -29.93 29.47 -14.05
N PHE A 183 -29.99 28.37 -14.81
CA PHE A 183 -29.02 27.30 -14.77
C PHE A 183 -28.09 27.36 -15.98
N SER A 184 -26.77 27.26 -15.71
CA SER A 184 -25.74 27.15 -16.73
C SER A 184 -25.21 25.72 -16.73
N VAL A 185 -25.43 24.97 -17.81
CA VAL A 185 -24.92 23.61 -17.99
C VAL A 185 -23.74 23.65 -18.94
N SER A 186 -22.59 23.14 -18.50
CA SER A 186 -21.39 22.99 -19.32
C SER A 186 -21.35 21.57 -19.89
N ARG A 187 -21.16 21.44 -21.21
CA ARG A 187 -20.98 20.15 -21.87
C ARG A 187 -19.73 20.16 -22.76
N PRO A 188 -19.07 19.01 -23.00
CA PRO A 188 -17.98 18.94 -23.95
C PRO A 188 -18.40 19.46 -25.33
N CYS A 189 -17.50 20.17 -25.99
CA CYS A 189 -17.75 20.67 -27.32
C CYS A 189 -17.82 19.51 -28.32
N GLY A 190 -18.93 19.29 -29.00
CA GLY A 190 -19.12 18.19 -29.94
C GLY A 190 -18.19 18.19 -31.15
N GLN A 191 -17.57 19.34 -31.51
CA GLN A 191 -16.66 19.43 -32.65
C GLN A 191 -15.22 19.04 -32.28
N CYS A 192 -14.77 19.27 -31.06
CA CYS A 192 -13.41 18.96 -30.63
C CYS A 192 -13.39 17.91 -29.49
N GLU A 193 -14.53 17.35 -29.13
CA GLU A 193 -14.69 16.32 -28.11
C GLU A 193 -14.00 16.68 -26.77
N GLY A 194 -14.03 17.98 -26.40
CA GLY A 194 -13.41 18.45 -25.17
C GLY A 194 -11.96 18.94 -25.33
N SER A 195 -11.29 18.65 -26.45
CA SER A 195 -9.86 18.98 -26.64
C SER A 195 -9.58 20.48 -26.86
N GLY A 196 -10.58 21.29 -27.19
CA GLY A 196 -10.40 22.72 -27.54
C GLY A 196 -9.65 22.97 -28.85
N ARG A 197 -9.14 21.93 -29.51
CA ARG A 197 -8.32 22.00 -30.74
C ARG A 197 -8.86 21.06 -31.79
N ILE A 198 -8.58 21.36 -33.06
CA ILE A 198 -8.93 20.52 -34.19
C ILE A 198 -7.66 20.23 -34.98
N ILE A 199 -7.46 18.97 -35.31
CA ILE A 199 -6.36 18.51 -36.15
C ILE A 199 -6.86 18.48 -37.58
N THR A 200 -6.30 19.33 -38.46
CA THR A 200 -6.69 19.41 -39.89
C THR A 200 -5.93 18.41 -40.76
N ASP A 201 -4.71 18.03 -40.37
CA ASP A 201 -3.88 17.04 -41.04
C ASP A 201 -3.33 16.06 -40.01
N PRO A 202 -3.95 14.89 -39.81
CA PRO A 202 -3.56 13.96 -38.75
C PRO A 202 -2.19 13.31 -39.04
N CYS A 203 -1.43 13.05 -37.98
CA CYS A 203 -0.16 12.34 -38.05
C CYS A 203 -0.37 10.92 -38.64
N PRO A 204 0.36 10.52 -39.69
CA PRO A 204 0.18 9.23 -40.32
C PRO A 204 0.48 8.03 -39.40
N ALA A 205 1.41 8.19 -38.44
CA ALA A 205 1.80 7.13 -37.54
C ALA A 205 0.74 6.85 -36.45
N CYS A 206 0.13 7.87 -35.87
CA CYS A 206 -0.86 7.72 -34.79
C CYS A 206 -2.30 8.05 -35.22
N GLN A 207 -2.51 8.51 -36.45
CA GLN A 207 -3.83 8.87 -37.02
C GLN A 207 -4.64 9.82 -36.15
N GLY A 208 -3.96 10.81 -35.55
CA GLY A 208 -4.58 11.80 -34.67
C GLY A 208 -4.70 11.36 -33.20
N ARG A 209 -4.43 10.10 -32.87
CA ARG A 209 -4.58 9.55 -31.52
C ARG A 209 -3.54 10.04 -30.50
N GLN A 210 -2.52 10.78 -30.95
CA GLN A 210 -1.42 11.28 -30.10
C GLN A 210 -0.52 10.17 -29.51
N ARG A 211 -0.98 8.93 -29.45
CA ARG A 211 -0.33 7.76 -28.85
C ARG A 211 -0.26 6.62 -29.87
N ILE A 212 0.73 5.74 -29.68
CA ILE A 212 0.90 4.51 -30.45
C ILE A 212 1.03 3.35 -29.48
N TYR A 213 0.45 2.20 -29.84
CA TYR A 213 0.56 1.00 -29.04
C TYR A 213 1.83 0.25 -29.42
N ARG A 214 2.74 0.03 -28.47
CA ARG A 214 3.95 -0.76 -28.72
C ARG A 214 4.39 -1.47 -27.43
N GLU A 215 5.14 -2.54 -27.65
CA GLU A 215 5.77 -3.30 -26.58
C GLU A 215 7.09 -2.62 -26.18
N ARG A 216 7.26 -2.34 -24.89
CA ARG A 216 8.49 -1.79 -24.34
C ARG A 216 9.11 -2.73 -23.33
N THR A 217 10.42 -2.92 -23.43
CA THR A 217 11.19 -3.67 -22.43
C THR A 217 11.63 -2.75 -21.32
N ILE A 218 11.21 -3.07 -20.08
CA ILE A 218 11.52 -2.31 -18.87
C ILE A 218 12.37 -3.20 -17.97
N ALA A 219 13.51 -2.70 -17.50
CA ALA A 219 14.32 -3.36 -16.48
C ALA A 219 13.75 -3.08 -15.09
N VAL A 220 13.49 -4.16 -14.34
CA VAL A 220 12.93 -4.09 -12.99
C VAL A 220 13.90 -4.74 -12.02
N HIS A 221 14.36 -3.97 -11.04
CA HIS A 221 15.19 -4.47 -9.95
C HIS A 221 14.30 -5.05 -8.84
N ILE A 222 14.42 -6.36 -8.62
CA ILE A 222 13.72 -7.10 -7.56
C ILE A 222 14.68 -7.18 -6.37
N PRO A 223 14.35 -6.55 -5.24
CA PRO A 223 15.22 -6.56 -4.07
C PRO A 223 15.27 -7.95 -3.41
N ALA A 224 16.41 -8.29 -2.83
CA ALA A 224 16.58 -9.50 -2.05
C ALA A 224 15.66 -9.51 -0.83
N GLY A 225 15.01 -10.66 -0.58
CA GLY A 225 14.08 -10.81 0.54
C GLY A 225 12.62 -10.47 0.23
N ILE A 226 12.28 -10.18 -1.02
CA ILE A 226 10.91 -9.87 -1.43
C ILE A 226 9.94 -11.03 -1.13
N GLU A 227 8.67 -10.70 -0.83
CA GLU A 227 7.63 -11.67 -0.49
C GLU A 227 6.52 -11.71 -1.56
N THR A 228 5.82 -12.84 -1.60
CA THR A 228 4.60 -12.97 -2.41
C THR A 228 3.57 -11.91 -1.98
N GLY A 229 2.92 -11.29 -2.96
CA GLY A 229 1.92 -10.25 -2.73
C GLY A 229 2.49 -8.83 -2.61
N MET A 230 3.81 -8.68 -2.51
CA MET A 230 4.43 -7.35 -2.58
C MET A 230 4.31 -6.75 -3.97
N ARG A 231 4.22 -5.42 -4.03
CA ARG A 231 4.11 -4.64 -5.27
C ARG A 231 5.28 -3.67 -5.37
N LEU A 232 5.95 -3.70 -6.51
CA LEU A 232 6.98 -2.73 -6.87
C LEU A 232 6.34 -1.66 -7.75
N ARG A 233 6.46 -0.40 -7.37
CA ARG A 233 5.98 0.74 -8.16
C ARG A 233 7.13 1.31 -8.98
N LEU A 234 6.94 1.38 -10.28
CA LEU A 234 7.82 2.08 -11.21
C LEU A 234 7.08 3.33 -11.71
N SER A 235 7.52 4.48 -11.22
CA SER A 235 6.88 5.76 -11.55
C SER A 235 7.05 6.10 -13.02
N ASN A 236 5.99 6.63 -13.64
CA ASN A 236 5.94 7.03 -15.05
C ASN A 236 6.18 5.88 -16.06
N GLU A 237 6.07 4.63 -15.64
CA GLU A 237 6.20 3.46 -16.51
C GLU A 237 4.83 2.80 -16.85
N GLY A 238 3.73 3.51 -16.59
CA GLY A 238 2.38 3.17 -17.05
C GLY A 238 2.12 3.60 -18.49
N GLU A 239 0.87 3.79 -18.87
CA GLU A 239 0.49 4.36 -20.17
C GLU A 239 0.82 5.85 -20.22
N HIS A 240 1.20 6.35 -21.38
CA HIS A 240 1.37 7.78 -21.59
C HIS A 240 0.01 8.49 -21.63
N GLY A 241 -0.05 9.66 -21.00
CA GLY A 241 -1.21 10.53 -21.03
C GLY A 241 -1.48 11.13 -22.40
N VAL A 242 -2.61 11.80 -22.53
CA VAL A 242 -3.01 12.55 -23.71
C VAL A 242 -3.00 14.05 -23.43
N ASN A 243 -2.95 14.85 -24.48
CA ASN A 243 -2.94 16.32 -24.39
C ASN A 243 -1.80 16.89 -23.53
N GLY A 244 -0.65 16.20 -23.48
CA GLY A 244 0.49 16.59 -22.65
C GLY A 244 0.40 16.15 -21.19
N GLY A 245 -0.53 15.28 -20.86
CA GLY A 245 -0.65 14.69 -19.52
C GLY A 245 0.53 13.77 -19.18
N PRO A 246 0.86 13.63 -17.89
CA PRO A 246 1.93 12.75 -17.43
C PRO A 246 1.59 11.28 -17.68
N ALA A 247 2.60 10.41 -17.71
CA ALA A 247 2.38 8.97 -17.75
C ALA A 247 1.82 8.47 -16.42
N GLY A 248 1.12 7.34 -16.47
CA GLY A 248 0.75 6.56 -15.29
C GLY A 248 1.95 5.81 -14.70
N ASP A 249 1.71 4.99 -13.70
CA ASP A 249 2.71 4.17 -13.04
C ASP A 249 2.52 2.68 -13.42
N LEU A 250 3.61 1.92 -13.32
CA LEU A 250 3.56 0.48 -13.46
C LEU A 250 3.73 -0.18 -12.09
N TYR A 251 2.77 -1.02 -11.73
CA TYR A 251 2.79 -1.84 -10.53
C TYR A 251 3.13 -3.27 -10.88
N VAL A 252 4.28 -3.75 -10.43
CA VAL A 252 4.69 -5.14 -10.60
C VAL A 252 4.35 -5.91 -9.34
N ALA A 253 3.33 -6.77 -9.40
CA ALA A 253 2.93 -7.66 -8.32
C ALA A 253 3.77 -8.94 -8.38
N ILE A 254 4.41 -9.28 -7.27
CA ILE A 254 5.32 -10.42 -7.17
C ILE A 254 4.58 -11.65 -6.68
N ALA A 255 4.75 -12.77 -7.39
CA ALA A 255 4.31 -14.10 -6.98
C ALA A 255 5.54 -15.01 -6.90
N VAL A 256 5.86 -15.51 -5.71
CA VAL A 256 6.98 -16.44 -5.50
C VAL A 256 6.48 -17.87 -5.65
N LYS A 257 7.12 -18.65 -6.52
CA LYS A 257 6.82 -20.08 -6.68
C LYS A 257 7.18 -20.85 -5.42
N PRO A 258 6.37 -21.81 -4.99
CA PRO A 258 6.70 -22.68 -3.86
C PRO A 258 7.96 -23.51 -4.18
N HIS A 259 8.83 -23.67 -3.20
CA HIS A 259 10.01 -24.50 -3.33
C HIS A 259 9.74 -25.90 -2.79
N PRO A 260 10.25 -27.00 -3.43
CA PRO A 260 9.95 -28.37 -3.03
C PRO A 260 10.48 -28.73 -1.63
N VAL A 261 11.53 -28.09 -1.18
CA VAL A 261 12.22 -28.42 0.09
C VAL A 261 12.06 -27.32 1.13
N PHE A 262 12.14 -26.06 0.70
CA PHE A 262 12.19 -24.91 1.61
C PHE A 262 10.83 -24.24 1.74
N GLN A 263 10.48 -23.88 2.98
CA GLN A 263 9.29 -23.10 3.29
C GLN A 263 9.73 -21.82 4.00
N ARG A 264 9.18 -20.69 3.58
CA ARG A 264 9.45 -19.38 4.17
C ARG A 264 8.53 -19.11 5.35
N LYS A 265 9.06 -18.65 6.48
CA LYS A 265 8.32 -18.14 7.63
C LYS A 265 8.91 -16.76 8.02
N GLY A 266 8.36 -15.68 7.45
CA GLY A 266 8.96 -14.36 7.60
C GLY A 266 10.36 -14.31 6.96
N ASN A 267 11.39 -14.01 7.74
CA ASN A 267 12.78 -14.04 7.27
C ASN A 267 13.47 -15.38 7.51
N ASP A 268 12.86 -16.31 8.24
CA ASP A 268 13.40 -17.65 8.46
C ASP A 268 12.96 -18.59 7.33
N ILE A 269 13.79 -19.60 7.10
CA ILE A 269 13.53 -20.69 6.16
C ILE A 269 13.41 -21.97 6.95
N SER A 270 12.37 -22.74 6.73
CA SER A 270 12.18 -24.04 7.34
C SER A 270 12.26 -25.16 6.32
N CYS A 271 12.83 -26.29 6.71
CA CYS A 271 12.79 -27.54 5.95
C CYS A 271 12.79 -28.75 6.88
N ASP A 272 12.23 -29.84 6.41
CA ASP A 272 12.24 -31.12 7.11
C ASP A 272 13.50 -31.91 6.73
N VAL A 273 14.17 -32.47 7.73
CA VAL A 273 15.37 -33.29 7.53
C VAL A 273 15.14 -34.69 8.05
N PRO A 274 15.07 -35.68 7.15
CA PRO A 274 14.94 -37.07 7.55
C PRO A 274 16.28 -37.58 8.10
N ILE A 275 16.27 -38.16 9.30
CA ILE A 275 17.42 -38.86 9.90
C ILE A 275 17.05 -40.26 10.29
N SER A 276 18.04 -41.15 10.35
CA SER A 276 17.78 -42.52 10.86
C SER A 276 17.51 -42.48 12.38
N PHE A 277 16.71 -43.41 12.86
CA PHE A 277 16.52 -43.56 14.32
C PHE A 277 17.84 -43.78 15.06
N VAL A 278 18.80 -44.47 14.44
CA VAL A 278 20.16 -44.69 15.02
C VAL A 278 20.86 -43.38 15.21
N THR A 279 20.82 -42.49 14.20
CA THR A 279 21.41 -41.14 14.29
C THR A 279 20.68 -40.31 15.35
N ALA A 280 19.35 -40.45 15.48
CA ALA A 280 18.58 -39.76 16.51
C ALA A 280 18.97 -40.18 17.93
N VAL A 281 19.25 -41.50 18.15
CA VAL A 281 19.62 -42.03 19.44
C VAL A 281 21.09 -41.71 19.79
N LEU A 282 22.00 -42.03 18.89
CA LEU A 282 23.48 -41.94 19.15
C LEU A 282 24.04 -40.56 18.90
N GLY A 283 23.28 -39.71 18.21
CA GLY A 283 23.79 -38.46 17.70
C GLY A 283 24.68 -38.64 16.46
N GLY A 284 25.17 -37.57 15.90
CA GLY A 284 26.04 -37.65 14.73
C GLY A 284 26.18 -36.33 13.98
N LYS A 285 26.82 -36.39 12.83
CA LYS A 285 26.91 -35.29 11.88
C LYS A 285 26.12 -35.68 10.65
N ILE A 286 25.29 -34.76 10.19
CA ILE A 286 24.50 -34.93 8.97
C ILE A 286 24.77 -33.78 8.01
N GLU A 287 24.68 -34.04 6.73
CA GLU A 287 24.73 -33.01 5.71
C GLU A 287 23.29 -32.48 5.50
N VAL A 288 23.12 -31.16 5.54
CA VAL A 288 21.86 -30.48 5.32
C VAL A 288 21.98 -29.49 4.18
N SER A 289 20.93 -29.38 3.39
CA SER A 289 20.86 -28.41 2.30
C SER A 289 20.53 -27.03 2.85
N THR A 290 21.27 -26.05 2.40
CA THR A 290 21.02 -24.62 2.66
C THR A 290 20.88 -23.90 1.33
N LEU A 291 20.42 -22.66 1.36
CA LEU A 291 20.37 -21.81 0.17
C LEU A 291 21.73 -21.58 -0.48
N LYS A 292 22.82 -21.67 0.29
CA LYS A 292 24.19 -21.45 -0.19
C LYS A 292 24.94 -22.76 -0.51
N GLY A 293 24.22 -23.87 -0.55
CA GLY A 293 24.81 -25.20 -0.75
C GLY A 293 24.60 -26.12 0.45
N THR A 294 25.43 -27.17 0.58
CA THR A 294 25.34 -28.11 1.70
C THR A 294 26.24 -27.69 2.85
N THR A 295 25.79 -27.95 4.07
CA THR A 295 26.59 -27.74 5.29
C THR A 295 26.42 -28.90 6.24
N VAL A 296 27.39 -29.09 7.17
CA VAL A 296 27.34 -30.16 8.16
C VAL A 296 26.68 -29.64 9.45
N MET A 297 25.67 -30.32 9.89
CA MET A 297 24.97 -30.05 11.15
C MET A 297 25.16 -31.17 12.14
N LYS A 298 25.41 -30.83 13.41
CA LYS A 298 25.55 -31.80 14.50
C LYS A 298 24.20 -32.09 15.10
N VAL A 299 23.79 -33.36 15.12
CA VAL A 299 22.59 -33.87 15.79
C VAL A 299 23.04 -34.37 17.18
N PRO A 300 22.44 -33.81 18.26
CA PRO A 300 22.70 -34.28 19.61
C PRO A 300 22.16 -35.72 19.81
N PRO A 301 22.81 -36.57 20.68
CA PRO A 301 22.23 -37.85 21.02
C PRO A 301 20.91 -37.66 21.77
N GLY A 302 19.98 -38.62 21.57
CA GLY A 302 18.63 -38.57 22.16
C GLY A 302 17.72 -37.53 21.49
N THR A 303 17.98 -37.13 20.24
CA THR A 303 17.13 -36.20 19.50
C THR A 303 15.78 -36.82 19.22
N GLN A 304 14.71 -36.16 19.69
CA GLN A 304 13.33 -36.60 19.51
C GLN A 304 12.78 -36.22 18.12
N PRO A 305 11.76 -36.92 17.61
CA PRO A 305 11.02 -36.51 16.44
C PRO A 305 10.50 -35.08 16.59
N ASP A 306 10.44 -34.33 15.47
CA ASP A 306 10.01 -32.94 15.38
C ASP A 306 10.87 -31.95 16.18
N LYS A 307 12.04 -32.39 16.68
CA LYS A 307 13.05 -31.49 17.27
C LYS A 307 13.47 -30.45 16.25
N VAL A 308 13.44 -29.20 16.67
CA VAL A 308 13.85 -28.06 15.83
C VAL A 308 15.32 -27.74 16.11
N LEU A 309 16.15 -27.76 15.07
CA LEU A 309 17.52 -27.29 15.08
C LEU A 309 17.64 -26.03 14.22
N ARG A 310 18.51 -25.08 14.61
CA ARG A 310 18.61 -23.79 13.97
C ARG A 310 20.05 -23.45 13.61
N LEU A 311 20.24 -23.01 12.37
CA LEU A 311 21.50 -22.42 11.90
C LEU A 311 21.30 -20.91 11.71
N LYS A 312 22.01 -20.12 12.50
CA LYS A 312 21.87 -18.66 12.51
C LYS A 312 22.41 -18.02 11.24
N GLY A 313 21.70 -17.01 10.76
CA GLY A 313 22.12 -16.16 9.63
C GLY A 313 22.11 -16.83 8.26
N LEU A 314 21.48 -18.01 8.12
CA LEU A 314 21.30 -18.72 6.85
C LEU A 314 19.89 -18.63 6.27
N GLY A 315 19.07 -17.71 6.78
CA GLY A 315 17.74 -17.42 6.28
C GLY A 315 17.73 -16.35 5.19
N ILE A 316 16.65 -15.59 5.11
CA ILE A 316 16.35 -14.57 4.09
C ILE A 316 16.75 -13.19 4.63
N PRO A 317 17.39 -12.34 3.81
CA PRO A 317 17.66 -10.96 4.20
C PRO A 317 16.37 -10.16 4.36
N SER A 318 16.33 -9.31 5.38
CA SER A 318 15.19 -8.44 5.64
C SER A 318 15.22 -7.22 4.71
N LEU A 319 14.10 -6.90 4.09
CA LEU A 319 13.94 -5.67 3.29
C LEU A 319 13.98 -4.39 4.13
N LYS A 320 13.59 -4.47 5.41
CA LYS A 320 13.47 -3.30 6.30
C LYS A 320 14.67 -3.13 7.23
N HIS A 321 15.33 -4.22 7.56
CA HIS A 321 16.42 -4.26 8.55
C HIS A 321 17.63 -4.94 7.92
N HIS A 322 18.82 -4.50 8.28
CA HIS A 322 20.08 -5.15 7.82
C HIS A 322 20.37 -6.47 8.55
N THR A 323 19.34 -7.29 8.75
CA THR A 323 19.42 -8.58 9.44
C THR A 323 19.04 -9.68 8.47
N THR A 324 19.67 -10.84 8.64
CA THR A 324 19.31 -12.08 7.93
C THR A 324 18.64 -13.01 8.91
N GLY A 325 17.56 -13.65 8.51
CA GLY A 325 16.89 -14.68 9.29
C GLY A 325 17.73 -15.94 9.46
N ASP A 326 17.16 -16.94 10.07
CA ASP A 326 17.82 -18.21 10.35
C ASP A 326 17.26 -19.32 9.47
N GLN A 327 18.03 -20.40 9.31
CA GLN A 327 17.51 -21.63 8.73
C GLN A 327 17.15 -22.62 9.84
N VAL A 328 15.91 -23.08 9.80
CA VAL A 328 15.26 -23.92 10.79
C VAL A 328 15.05 -25.30 10.20
N PHE A 329 15.54 -26.34 10.87
CA PHE A 329 15.45 -27.73 10.46
C PHE A 329 14.55 -28.47 11.43
N THR A 330 13.47 -29.06 10.91
CA THR A 330 12.61 -29.98 11.70
C THR A 330 13.08 -31.40 11.46
N ILE A 331 13.53 -32.06 12.51
CA ILE A 331 14.04 -33.43 12.43
C ILE A 331 12.88 -34.41 12.28
N LYS A 332 12.88 -35.17 11.19
CA LYS A 332 11.96 -36.27 10.96
C LYS A 332 12.69 -37.59 11.13
N VAL A 333 12.40 -38.31 12.21
CA VAL A 333 13.03 -39.60 12.48
C VAL A 333 12.39 -40.69 11.60
N HIS A 334 13.22 -41.27 10.73
CA HIS A 334 12.81 -42.36 9.85
C HIS A 334 13.08 -43.72 10.51
N ILE A 335 12.03 -44.50 10.72
CA ILE A 335 12.08 -45.87 11.23
C ILE A 335 12.04 -46.81 10.03
N PRO A 336 13.05 -47.70 9.87
CA PRO A 336 13.09 -48.63 8.75
C PRO A 336 11.95 -49.64 8.82
N THR A 337 11.22 -49.84 7.73
CA THR A 337 10.12 -50.78 7.62
C THR A 337 10.57 -52.23 7.36
N LYS A 338 11.80 -52.41 6.86
CA LYS A 338 12.41 -53.71 6.58
C LYS A 338 13.72 -53.82 7.35
N LEU A 339 13.89 -54.90 8.09
CA LEU A 339 15.08 -55.21 8.86
C LEU A 339 15.67 -56.52 8.40
N THR A 340 16.98 -56.63 8.33
CA THR A 340 17.69 -57.91 8.18
C THR A 340 17.56 -58.73 9.46
N ALA A 341 17.80 -60.04 9.38
CA ALA A 341 17.77 -60.96 10.55
C ALA A 341 18.74 -60.46 11.66
N LYS A 342 19.92 -60.01 11.28
CA LYS A 342 20.95 -59.48 12.23
C LYS A 342 20.53 -58.16 12.87
N GLN A 343 19.92 -57.25 12.10
CA GLN A 343 19.40 -55.97 12.66
C GLN A 343 18.27 -56.24 13.66
N ARG A 344 17.40 -57.18 13.37
CA ARG A 344 16.31 -57.59 14.29
C ARG A 344 16.87 -58.18 15.59
N GLU A 345 17.85 -59.05 15.50
CA GLU A 345 18.53 -59.63 16.67
C GLU A 345 19.12 -58.54 17.57
N LEU A 346 19.91 -57.64 17.01
CA LEU A 346 20.50 -56.52 17.75
C LEU A 346 19.48 -55.59 18.40
N LEU A 347 18.34 -55.32 17.76
CA LEU A 347 17.24 -54.53 18.34
C LEU A 347 16.52 -55.27 19.46
N MET A 348 16.37 -56.60 19.34
CA MET A 348 15.82 -57.44 20.44
C MET A 348 16.75 -57.45 21.65
N GLU A 349 18.06 -57.55 21.42
CA GLU A 349 19.06 -57.49 22.48
C GLU A 349 19.04 -56.12 23.18
N PHE A 350 19.01 -55.05 22.42
CA PHE A 350 18.80 -53.67 22.95
C PHE A 350 17.53 -53.53 23.78
N ALA A 351 16.39 -54.10 23.32
CA ALA A 351 15.13 -54.03 24.05
C ALA A 351 15.21 -54.78 25.40
N LYS A 352 15.90 -55.96 25.44
CA LYS A 352 16.13 -56.70 26.67
C LYS A 352 16.98 -55.93 27.67
N GLU A 353 18.11 -55.35 27.23
CA GLU A 353 18.96 -54.55 28.08
C GLU A 353 18.28 -53.27 28.58
N SER A 354 17.35 -52.70 27.80
CA SER A 354 16.57 -51.53 28.17
C SER A 354 15.36 -51.84 29.06
N GLY A 355 15.09 -53.10 29.38
CA GLY A 355 13.93 -53.52 30.19
C GLY A 355 12.56 -53.27 29.49
N MET A 356 12.58 -53.08 28.15
CA MET A 356 11.36 -52.87 27.39
C MET A 356 10.69 -54.22 27.10
N SER A 357 9.46 -54.45 27.61
CA SER A 357 8.65 -55.59 27.20
C SER A 357 8.15 -55.35 25.76
N MET A 358 8.32 -56.37 24.90
CA MET A 358 7.79 -56.34 23.52
C MET A 358 6.32 -56.81 23.46
N GLU A 359 5.79 -57.26 24.59
CA GLU A 359 4.37 -57.57 24.75
C GLU A 359 3.63 -56.27 25.05
N ALA A 360 2.58 -56.03 24.29
CA ALA A 360 1.77 -54.84 24.49
C ALA A 360 1.14 -54.90 25.89
N ASP A 361 1.70 -54.14 26.85
CA ASP A 361 0.99 -53.82 28.08
C ASP A 361 -0.21 -52.92 27.71
N GLY A 362 -1.25 -53.61 27.18
CA GLY A 362 -2.52 -52.97 26.84
C GLY A 362 -3.25 -52.40 28.07
N ASP A 363 -2.90 -52.84 29.28
CA ASP A 363 -3.60 -52.45 30.50
C ASP A 363 -3.11 -51.10 31.09
N GLY A 364 -1.85 -50.78 30.93
CA GLY A 364 -1.30 -49.53 31.53
C GLY A 364 -1.70 -48.24 30.86
N PHE A 365 -2.07 -48.26 29.57
CA PHE A 365 -2.48 -47.05 28.85
C PHE A 365 -3.96 -46.73 29.09
N PHE A 366 -4.80 -47.78 29.14
CA PHE A 366 -6.24 -47.63 29.40
C PHE A 366 -6.52 -47.27 30.87
N ASP A 367 -5.73 -47.73 31.83
CA ASP A 367 -5.85 -47.33 33.24
C ASP A 367 -5.41 -45.88 33.48
N LYS A 368 -4.36 -45.39 32.78
CA LYS A 368 -3.98 -43.98 32.85
C LYS A 368 -4.98 -43.04 32.16
N MET A 369 -5.71 -43.52 31.15
CA MET A 369 -6.78 -42.75 30.55
C MET A 369 -8.03 -42.70 31.43
N LYS A 370 -8.37 -43.75 32.17
CA LYS A 370 -9.52 -43.73 33.10
C LYS A 370 -9.34 -42.69 34.22
N THR A 371 -8.13 -42.60 34.79
CA THR A 371 -7.82 -41.59 35.84
C THR A 371 -7.78 -40.15 35.35
N PHE A 372 -7.86 -39.90 34.05
CA PHE A 372 -7.91 -38.54 33.50
C PHE A 372 -9.35 -38.06 33.22
N PHE A 373 -10.34 -38.99 33.29
CA PHE A 373 -11.76 -38.70 33.05
C PHE A 373 -12.65 -38.93 34.29
N GLU A 374 -12.09 -39.28 35.45
CA GLU A 374 -12.70 -39.17 36.77
C GLU A 374 -12.18 -37.90 37.50
#